data_d36072d3ac5efa3eb0df163ddfaec695
#
_entry.id   d36072d3ac5efa3eb0df163ddfaec695
#
_cell.length_a   1.000
_cell.length_b   1.000
_cell.length_c   1.000
_cell.angle_alpha   90.00
_cell.angle_beta   90.00
_cell.angle_gamma   90.00
#
_symmetry.space_group_name_H-M   'P 1'
#
loop_
_entity.id
_entity.type
_entity.pdbx_description
1 polymer ?
#
loop_
_entity_poly.entity_id
_entity_poly.type
_entity_poly.pdbx_seq_one_letter_code
_entity_poly.pdbx_strand_id
1 'polypeptide(L)'
;MLSNISPAEAQKMLRDNKARLVDVREADELAAVRIAGAEAAPLSVFSWMNLSPATAELPIIFTCNSGNRTTKNSGLLEKLAAGPAWQMEGGVSAWAKQGLPVETTQQPLPIFRQIQIGAGGLMLAGVLGSLVWPSMLWLSAFVGAGLVFAGATGFCGLGLLLAAMPWNKK
;
A
#
# COMPACT_ATOMS: atom_id res chain seq x y z
N MET A 1 17.25 21.58 4.99
CA MET A 1 17.14 20.26 4.30
C MET A 1 17.32 19.19 5.37
N LEU A 2 16.41 18.22 5.44
CA LEU A 2 16.51 17.10 6.37
C LEU A 2 17.81 16.32 6.15
N SER A 3 18.52 16.01 7.23
CA SER A 3 19.68 15.13 7.17
C SER A 3 19.25 13.69 6.92
N ASN A 4 20.09 12.90 6.26
CA ASN A 4 19.81 11.49 6.00
C ASN A 4 20.20 10.63 7.21
N ILE A 5 19.43 9.56 7.43
CA ILE A 5 19.75 8.52 8.40
C ILE A 5 19.56 7.14 7.73
N SER A 6 20.47 6.23 7.99
CA SER A 6 20.34 4.86 7.48
C SER A 6 19.24 4.07 8.21
N PRO A 7 18.62 3.05 7.58
CA PRO A 7 17.64 2.20 8.26
C PRO A 7 18.16 1.53 9.54
N ALA A 8 19.41 1.12 9.55
CA ALA A 8 20.03 0.47 10.72
C ALA A 8 20.19 1.43 11.91
N GLU A 9 20.62 2.66 11.66
CA GLU A 9 20.71 3.71 12.69
C GLU A 9 19.33 4.13 13.18
N ALA A 10 18.37 4.31 12.24
CA ALA A 10 16.99 4.59 12.58
C ALA A 10 16.40 3.51 13.49
N GLN A 11 16.62 2.22 13.17
CA GLN A 11 16.17 1.11 14.00
C GLN A 11 16.76 1.16 15.40
N LYS A 12 18.05 1.48 15.53
CA LYS A 12 18.70 1.60 16.84
C LYS A 12 18.05 2.71 17.67
N MET A 13 17.84 3.89 17.09
CA MET A 13 17.19 5.00 17.79
C MET A 13 15.76 4.69 18.20
N LEU A 14 14.99 4.01 17.34
CA LEU A 14 13.61 3.61 17.63
C LEU A 14 13.55 2.59 18.77
N ARG A 15 14.43 1.58 18.77
CA ARG A 15 14.50 0.59 19.87
C ARG A 15 14.89 1.21 21.21
N ASP A 16 15.76 2.20 21.18
CA ASP A 16 16.21 2.92 22.37
C ASP A 16 15.21 4.00 22.82
N ASN A 17 14.05 4.14 22.15
CA ASN A 17 13.07 5.20 22.35
C ASN A 17 13.66 6.62 22.25
N LYS A 18 14.67 6.80 21.37
CA LYS A 18 15.38 8.07 21.15
C LYS A 18 14.96 8.78 19.87
N ALA A 19 13.92 8.31 19.21
CA ALA A 19 13.31 8.95 18.06
C ALA A 19 11.89 8.44 17.85
N ARG A 20 11.08 9.22 17.11
CA ARG A 20 9.78 8.80 16.57
C ARG A 20 9.89 8.59 15.08
N LEU A 21 9.25 7.55 14.56
CA LEU A 21 9.16 7.30 13.13
C LEU A 21 7.82 7.80 12.61
N VAL A 22 7.85 8.63 11.59
CA VAL A 22 6.65 9.18 10.92
C VAL A 22 6.65 8.73 9.47
N ASP A 23 5.65 7.95 9.09
CA ASP A 23 5.48 7.45 7.73
C ASP A 23 4.51 8.35 6.95
N VAL A 24 5.01 8.97 5.89
CA VAL A 24 4.26 9.93 5.06
C VAL A 24 3.57 9.28 3.85
N ARG A 25 3.49 7.95 3.82
CA ARG A 25 2.80 7.20 2.77
C ARG A 25 1.28 7.26 2.95
N GLU A 26 0.57 6.95 1.87
CA GLU A 26 -0.88 6.89 1.88
C GLU A 26 -1.41 5.67 2.66
N ALA A 27 -2.68 5.75 3.07
CA ALA A 27 -3.30 4.77 3.97
C ALA A 27 -3.31 3.34 3.41
N ASP A 28 -3.44 3.17 2.10
CA ASP A 28 -3.41 1.88 1.41
C ASP A 28 -2.01 1.24 1.44
N GLU A 29 -0.95 2.04 1.30
CA GLU A 29 0.43 1.57 1.41
C GLU A 29 0.77 1.15 2.86
N LEU A 30 0.31 1.95 3.84
CA LEU A 30 0.46 1.67 5.27
C LEU A 30 -0.29 0.40 5.70
N ALA A 31 -1.48 0.20 5.13
CA ALA A 31 -2.28 -0.99 5.38
C ALA A 31 -1.65 -2.27 4.80
N ALA A 32 -0.87 -2.17 3.73
CA ALA A 32 -0.19 -3.31 3.12
C ALA A 32 1.07 -3.72 3.89
N VAL A 33 1.96 -2.75 4.15
CA VAL A 33 3.24 -2.96 4.83
C VAL A 33 3.55 -1.72 5.67
N ARG A 34 3.89 -1.89 6.94
CA ARG A 34 4.32 -0.78 7.81
C ARG A 34 5.47 -1.20 8.72
N ILE A 35 6.22 -0.24 9.20
CA ILE A 35 7.18 -0.43 10.28
C ILE A 35 6.42 -0.31 11.60
N ALA A 36 6.61 -1.25 12.51
CA ALA A 36 5.95 -1.25 13.82
C ALA A 36 6.23 0.07 14.58
N GLY A 37 5.20 0.64 15.18
CA GLY A 37 5.30 1.89 15.94
C GLY A 37 5.46 3.16 15.11
N ALA A 38 5.43 3.09 13.77
CA ALA A 38 5.42 4.27 12.93
C ALA A 38 4.08 5.02 13.03
N GLU A 39 4.15 6.33 13.25
CA GLU A 39 3.00 7.24 13.18
C GLU A 39 2.62 7.47 11.71
N ALA A 40 1.34 7.29 11.39
CA ALA A 40 0.85 7.55 10.04
C ALA A 40 0.60 9.04 9.83
N ALA A 41 1.25 9.64 8.84
CA ALA A 41 1.08 11.05 8.47
C ALA A 41 1.07 11.23 6.95
N PRO A 42 0.02 10.74 6.23
CA PRO A 42 -0.06 10.81 4.78
C PRO A 42 0.09 12.23 4.26
N LEU A 43 0.91 12.42 3.22
CA LEU A 43 1.16 13.74 2.63
C LEU A 43 -0.11 14.41 2.08
N SER A 44 -1.10 13.64 1.64
CA SER A 44 -2.37 14.14 1.10
C SER A 44 -3.20 14.91 2.14
N VAL A 45 -3.07 14.56 3.43
CA VAL A 45 -3.82 15.17 4.54
C VAL A 45 -2.94 15.92 5.51
N PHE A 46 -1.68 16.11 5.17
CA PHE A 46 -0.64 16.61 6.06
C PHE A 46 -0.93 18.02 6.64
N SER A 47 -1.57 18.89 5.85
CA SER A 47 -1.97 20.25 6.27
C SER A 47 -3.04 20.28 7.37
N TRP A 48 -3.71 19.16 7.59
CA TRP A 48 -4.78 19.00 8.58
C TRP A 48 -4.33 18.22 9.83
N MET A 49 -3.10 17.71 9.83
CA MET A 49 -2.57 16.92 10.93
C MET A 49 -1.77 17.78 11.90
N ASN A 50 -2.06 17.63 13.19
CA ASN A 50 -1.22 18.16 14.26
C ASN A 50 -0.15 17.11 14.63
N LEU A 51 1.02 17.24 14.01
CA LEU A 51 2.17 16.45 14.44
C LEU A 51 2.78 17.10 15.70
N SER A 52 2.96 16.32 16.76
CA SER A 52 3.65 16.84 17.95
C SER A 52 5.07 17.26 17.58
N PRO A 53 5.54 18.45 17.99
CA PRO A 53 6.87 18.95 17.66
C PRO A 53 7.97 17.96 18.05
N ALA A 54 9.02 17.92 17.25
CA ALA A 54 10.23 17.18 17.58
C ALA A 54 10.99 17.90 18.72
N THR A 55 11.56 17.13 19.64
CA THR A 55 12.44 17.65 20.68
C THR A 55 13.86 17.11 20.50
N ALA A 56 14.83 17.69 21.21
CA ALA A 56 16.22 17.21 21.16
C ALA A 56 16.33 15.75 21.67
N GLU A 57 15.51 15.40 22.66
CA GLU A 57 15.47 14.05 23.24
C GLU A 57 14.67 13.06 22.37
N LEU A 58 13.69 13.57 21.61
CA LEU A 58 12.79 12.75 20.81
C LEU A 58 12.59 13.36 19.41
N PRO A 59 13.61 13.34 18.58
CA PRO A 59 13.55 13.80 17.19
C PRO A 59 12.65 12.93 16.31
N ILE A 60 12.30 13.46 15.14
CA ILE A 60 11.46 12.75 14.16
C ILE A 60 12.32 12.17 13.04
N ILE A 61 12.04 10.94 12.67
CA ILE A 61 12.56 10.29 11.46
C ILE A 61 11.40 10.14 10.48
N PHE A 62 11.45 10.85 9.36
CA PHE A 62 10.46 10.71 8.31
C PHE A 62 10.81 9.57 7.37
N THR A 63 9.83 8.79 6.98
CA THR A 63 9.97 7.73 5.99
C THR A 63 8.87 7.78 4.95
N CYS A 64 9.18 7.28 3.75
CA CYS A 64 8.20 6.94 2.72
C CYS A 64 8.61 5.60 2.09
N ASN A 65 8.06 5.24 0.93
CA ASN A 65 8.38 3.96 0.32
C ASN A 65 9.85 3.82 -0.10
N SER A 66 10.42 4.84 -0.78
CA SER A 66 11.77 4.80 -1.40
C SER A 66 12.67 5.98 -1.04
N GLY A 67 12.26 6.85 -0.13
CA GLY A 67 12.97 8.09 0.19
C GLY A 67 12.63 9.29 -0.73
N ASN A 68 12.06 9.06 -1.92
CA ASN A 68 11.81 10.12 -2.90
C ASN A 68 10.78 11.16 -2.43
N ARG A 69 9.70 10.73 -1.77
CA ARG A 69 8.65 11.64 -1.29
C ARG A 69 9.17 12.53 -0.15
N THR A 70 9.93 11.96 0.77
CA THR A 70 10.56 12.70 1.87
C THR A 70 11.56 13.72 1.36
N THR A 71 12.38 13.35 0.39
CA THR A 71 13.35 14.28 -0.22
C THR A 71 12.68 15.43 -0.95
N LYS A 72 11.67 15.15 -1.78
CA LYS A 72 10.93 16.18 -2.52
C LYS A 72 10.17 17.16 -1.62
N ASN A 73 9.73 16.70 -0.45
CA ASN A 73 8.96 17.50 0.50
C ASN A 73 9.76 17.88 1.74
N SER A 74 11.10 17.78 1.72
CA SER A 74 11.97 17.99 2.89
C SER A 74 11.73 19.33 3.59
N GLY A 75 11.55 20.41 2.84
CA GLY A 75 11.29 21.75 3.41
C GLY A 75 9.93 21.85 4.13
N LEU A 76 8.91 21.13 3.65
CA LEU A 76 7.62 21.03 4.33
C LEU A 76 7.75 20.20 5.61
N LEU A 77 8.38 19.04 5.52
CA LEU A 77 8.56 18.12 6.64
C LEU A 77 9.41 18.74 7.77
N GLU A 78 10.44 19.52 7.41
CA GLU A 78 11.27 20.26 8.36
C GLU A 78 10.46 21.30 9.15
N LYS A 79 9.61 22.06 8.46
CA LYS A 79 8.70 23.02 9.11
C LYS A 79 7.73 22.35 10.07
N LEU A 80 7.21 21.20 9.68
CA LEU A 80 6.22 20.46 10.47
C LEU A 80 6.83 19.70 11.65
N ALA A 81 8.06 19.26 11.53
CA ALA A 81 8.79 18.69 12.66
C ALA A 81 9.00 19.73 13.79
N ALA A 82 9.10 21.01 13.42
CA ALA A 82 9.35 22.14 14.35
C ALA A 82 10.51 21.86 15.32
N GLY A 83 11.50 21.04 14.90
CA GLY A 83 12.65 20.61 15.71
C GLY A 83 13.55 19.64 14.94
N PRO A 84 14.45 18.91 15.64
CA PRO A 84 15.39 17.99 15.02
C PRO A 84 14.67 16.89 14.25
N ALA A 85 15.01 16.73 12.96
CA ALA A 85 14.39 15.73 12.11
C ALA A 85 15.33 15.16 11.05
N TRP A 86 15.12 13.92 10.68
CA TRP A 86 15.84 13.19 9.63
C TRP A 86 14.89 12.58 8.63
N GLN A 87 15.43 12.21 7.48
CA GLN A 87 14.75 11.37 6.50
C GLN A 87 15.48 10.04 6.37
N MET A 88 14.73 8.92 6.39
CA MET A 88 15.29 7.59 6.26
C MET A 88 15.66 7.29 4.81
N GLU A 89 16.94 6.95 4.58
CA GLU A 89 17.45 6.60 3.25
C GLU A 89 16.76 5.36 2.68
N GLY A 90 16.30 5.46 1.44
CA GLY A 90 15.65 4.36 0.73
C GLY A 90 14.30 3.93 1.33
N GLY A 91 13.83 4.59 2.39
CA GLY A 91 12.52 4.41 2.99
C GLY A 91 12.22 2.98 3.46
N VAL A 92 10.94 2.64 3.52
CA VAL A 92 10.48 1.30 3.94
C VAL A 92 11.03 0.18 3.06
N SER A 93 11.28 0.46 1.77
CA SER A 93 11.89 -0.51 0.86
C SER A 93 13.32 -0.89 1.26
N ALA A 94 14.15 0.08 1.67
CA ALA A 94 15.52 -0.19 2.14
C ALA A 94 15.50 -0.87 3.52
N TRP A 95 14.58 -0.46 4.41
CA TRP A 95 14.35 -1.11 5.69
C TRP A 95 14.05 -2.61 5.52
N ALA A 96 13.09 -2.96 4.66
CA ALA A 96 12.71 -4.35 4.40
C ALA A 96 13.83 -5.14 3.72
N LYS A 97 14.59 -4.53 2.78
CA LYS A 97 15.75 -5.19 2.12
C LYS A 97 16.88 -5.53 3.10
N GLN A 98 17.02 -4.79 4.18
CA GLN A 98 17.99 -5.11 5.25
C GLN A 98 17.47 -6.18 6.22
N GLY A 99 16.30 -6.79 5.96
CA GLY A 99 15.71 -7.81 6.82
C GLY A 99 15.18 -7.25 8.15
N LEU A 100 14.98 -5.93 8.25
CA LEU A 100 14.45 -5.30 9.44
C LEU A 100 12.94 -5.56 9.56
N PRO A 101 12.38 -5.66 10.77
CA PRO A 101 10.99 -6.08 10.98
C PRO A 101 10.00 -5.11 10.36
N VAL A 102 9.08 -5.66 9.59
CA VAL A 102 7.91 -4.97 9.04
C VAL A 102 6.66 -5.74 9.41
N GLU A 103 5.60 -5.03 9.71
CA GLU A 103 4.27 -5.62 9.82
C GLU A 103 3.64 -5.65 8.42
N THR A 104 3.40 -6.85 7.92
CA THR A 104 2.72 -7.05 6.64
C THR A 104 1.32 -7.54 6.92
N THR A 105 0.34 -6.76 6.59
CA THR A 105 -1.03 -7.25 6.56
C THR A 105 -1.21 -7.99 5.25
N GLN A 106 -1.45 -9.30 5.32
CA GLN A 106 -1.87 -10.05 4.14
C GLN A 106 -3.23 -9.50 3.71
N GLN A 107 -3.22 -8.49 2.85
CA GLN A 107 -4.44 -8.08 2.20
C GLN A 107 -4.81 -9.17 1.19
N PRO A 108 -6.04 -9.65 1.20
CA PRO A 108 -6.51 -10.50 0.13
C PRO A 108 -6.30 -9.78 -1.20
N LEU A 109 -6.11 -10.55 -2.28
CA LEU A 109 -5.95 -9.97 -3.62
C LEU A 109 -7.05 -8.91 -3.83
N PRO A 110 -6.71 -7.71 -4.33
CA PRO A 110 -7.71 -6.69 -4.63
C PRO A 110 -8.85 -7.28 -5.47
N ILE A 111 -10.08 -6.94 -5.14
CA ILE A 111 -11.28 -7.51 -5.80
C ILE A 111 -11.17 -7.42 -7.32
N PHE A 112 -10.65 -6.32 -7.84
CA PHE A 112 -10.44 -6.14 -9.28
C PHE A 112 -9.53 -7.23 -9.89
N ARG A 113 -8.44 -7.60 -9.22
CA ARG A 113 -7.56 -8.69 -9.67
C ARG A 113 -8.25 -10.05 -9.58
N GLN A 114 -9.07 -10.28 -8.55
CA GLN A 114 -9.87 -11.49 -8.42
C GLN A 114 -10.88 -11.59 -9.57
N ILE A 115 -11.54 -10.49 -9.95
CA ILE A 115 -12.45 -10.44 -11.10
C ILE A 115 -11.71 -10.79 -12.39
N GLN A 116 -10.53 -10.20 -12.62
CA GLN A 116 -9.73 -10.48 -13.82
C GLN A 116 -9.32 -11.95 -13.92
N ILE A 117 -8.85 -12.54 -12.81
CA ILE A 117 -8.47 -13.94 -12.75
C ILE A 117 -9.69 -14.84 -12.96
N GLY A 118 -10.81 -14.56 -12.29
CA GLY A 118 -12.02 -15.36 -12.39
C GLY A 118 -12.66 -15.29 -13.77
N ALA A 119 -12.88 -14.11 -14.31
CA ALA A 119 -13.48 -13.93 -15.63
C ALA A 119 -12.57 -14.43 -16.74
N GLY A 120 -11.27 -14.11 -16.69
CA GLY A 120 -10.28 -14.59 -17.66
C GLY A 120 -10.15 -16.13 -17.63
N GLY A 121 -10.13 -16.72 -16.45
CA GLY A 121 -10.10 -18.19 -16.29
C GLY A 121 -11.33 -18.89 -16.86
N LEU A 122 -12.54 -18.34 -16.63
CA LEU A 122 -13.77 -18.86 -17.21
C LEU A 122 -13.80 -18.75 -18.75
N MET A 123 -13.34 -17.61 -19.29
CA MET A 123 -13.22 -17.43 -20.74
C MET A 123 -12.24 -18.43 -21.34
N LEU A 124 -11.07 -18.60 -20.73
CA LEU A 124 -10.06 -19.54 -21.20
C LEU A 124 -10.58 -20.99 -21.14
N ALA A 125 -11.24 -21.35 -20.03
CA ALA A 125 -11.87 -22.67 -19.89
C ALA A 125 -12.94 -22.91 -20.95
N GLY A 126 -13.77 -21.94 -21.29
CA GLY A 126 -14.78 -22.03 -22.34
C GLY A 126 -14.17 -22.20 -23.74
N VAL A 127 -13.09 -21.45 -24.05
CA VAL A 127 -12.38 -21.60 -25.34
C VAL A 127 -11.70 -22.97 -25.43
N LEU A 128 -10.92 -23.37 -24.43
CA LEU A 128 -10.23 -24.67 -24.45
C LEU A 128 -11.23 -25.86 -24.43
N GLY A 129 -12.30 -25.74 -23.65
CA GLY A 129 -13.35 -26.74 -23.59
C GLY A 129 -14.12 -26.88 -24.91
N SER A 130 -14.21 -25.81 -25.71
CA SER A 130 -14.87 -25.86 -27.01
C SER A 130 -14.16 -26.77 -28.03
N LEU A 131 -12.90 -27.11 -27.81
CA LEU A 131 -12.16 -28.10 -28.62
C LEU A 131 -12.74 -29.50 -28.48
N VAL A 132 -13.39 -29.80 -27.34
CA VAL A 132 -14.04 -31.09 -27.07
C VAL A 132 -15.56 -30.97 -27.24
N TRP A 133 -16.14 -29.89 -26.68
CA TRP A 133 -17.58 -29.60 -26.78
C TRP A 133 -17.79 -28.18 -27.32
N PRO A 134 -18.16 -28.04 -28.61
CA PRO A 134 -18.33 -26.72 -29.26
C PRO A 134 -19.27 -25.78 -28.52
N SER A 135 -20.27 -26.29 -27.80
CA SER A 135 -21.21 -25.50 -27.00
C SER A 135 -20.55 -24.75 -25.84
N MET A 136 -19.36 -25.12 -25.36
CA MET A 136 -18.64 -24.40 -24.30
C MET A 136 -18.16 -23.01 -24.75
N LEU A 137 -18.12 -22.72 -26.04
CA LEU A 137 -17.83 -21.40 -26.55
C LEU A 137 -18.85 -20.35 -26.07
N TRP A 138 -20.12 -20.76 -25.85
CA TRP A 138 -21.14 -19.88 -25.30
C TRP A 138 -20.82 -19.39 -23.90
N LEU A 139 -20.07 -20.16 -23.09
CA LEU A 139 -19.59 -19.72 -21.79
C LEU A 139 -18.65 -18.52 -21.95
N SER A 140 -17.71 -18.60 -22.88
CA SER A 140 -16.77 -17.48 -23.14
C SER A 140 -17.52 -16.24 -23.64
N ALA A 141 -18.47 -16.42 -24.53
CA ALA A 141 -19.30 -15.35 -25.07
C ALA A 141 -20.12 -14.67 -23.96
N PHE A 142 -20.75 -15.45 -23.08
CA PHE A 142 -21.53 -14.94 -21.95
C PHE A 142 -20.65 -14.14 -20.98
N VAL A 143 -19.49 -14.67 -20.58
CA VAL A 143 -18.56 -13.97 -19.67
C VAL A 143 -18.03 -12.70 -20.33
N GLY A 144 -17.68 -12.74 -21.61
CA GLY A 144 -17.22 -11.58 -22.37
C GLY A 144 -18.28 -10.47 -22.45
N ALA A 145 -19.54 -10.83 -22.77
CA ALA A 145 -20.66 -9.89 -22.77
C ALA A 145 -20.89 -9.25 -21.39
N GLY A 146 -20.79 -10.07 -20.32
CA GLY A 146 -20.88 -9.58 -18.95
C GLY A 146 -19.78 -8.58 -18.57
N LEU A 147 -18.55 -8.79 -19.05
CA LEU A 147 -17.45 -7.84 -18.83
C LEU A 147 -17.67 -6.53 -19.58
N VAL A 148 -18.15 -6.58 -20.83
CA VAL A 148 -18.51 -5.37 -21.59
C VAL A 148 -19.63 -4.60 -20.89
N PHE A 149 -20.67 -5.30 -20.44
CA PHE A 149 -21.75 -4.68 -19.68
C PHE A 149 -21.24 -4.04 -18.39
N ALA A 150 -20.39 -4.75 -17.62
CA ALA A 150 -19.81 -4.23 -16.40
C ALA A 150 -18.95 -2.98 -16.65
N GLY A 151 -18.18 -2.95 -17.73
CA GLY A 151 -17.38 -1.80 -18.11
C GLY A 151 -18.21 -0.59 -18.52
N ALA A 152 -19.35 -0.81 -19.20
CA ALA A 152 -20.24 0.25 -19.67
C ALA A 152 -21.12 0.85 -18.55
N THR A 153 -21.57 0.02 -17.60
CA THR A 153 -22.55 0.42 -16.58
C THR A 153 -21.94 0.65 -15.19
N GLY A 154 -20.70 0.17 -14.96
CA GLY A 154 -20.09 0.13 -13.62
C GLY A 154 -20.65 -1.00 -12.73
N PHE A 155 -21.63 -1.78 -13.19
CA PHE A 155 -22.23 -2.87 -12.44
C PHE A 155 -21.56 -4.21 -12.78
N CYS A 156 -20.86 -4.82 -11.81
CA CYS A 156 -20.19 -6.10 -11.97
C CYS A 156 -20.76 -7.15 -11.00
N GLY A 157 -21.60 -8.06 -11.50
CA GLY A 157 -22.18 -9.14 -10.69
C GLY A 157 -21.13 -10.06 -10.07
N LEU A 158 -20.05 -10.38 -10.80
CA LEU A 158 -18.93 -11.17 -10.29
C LEU A 158 -18.20 -10.42 -9.16
N GLY A 159 -18.07 -9.10 -9.28
CA GLY A 159 -17.47 -8.25 -8.23
C GLY A 159 -18.30 -8.28 -6.94
N LEU A 160 -19.62 -8.21 -7.03
CA LEU A 160 -20.52 -8.32 -5.88
C LEU A 160 -20.44 -9.71 -5.21
N LEU A 161 -20.39 -10.76 -6.02
CA LEU A 161 -20.24 -12.12 -5.52
C LEU A 161 -18.90 -12.27 -4.75
N LEU A 162 -17.80 -11.83 -5.35
CA LEU A 162 -16.48 -11.89 -4.71
C LEU A 162 -16.40 -11.03 -3.44
N ALA A 163 -17.04 -9.86 -3.42
CA ALA A 163 -17.11 -9.01 -2.22
C ALA A 163 -17.86 -9.69 -1.07
N ALA A 164 -18.84 -10.56 -1.36
CA ALA A 164 -19.57 -11.31 -0.35
C ALA A 164 -18.78 -12.51 0.21
N MET A 165 -17.68 -12.90 -0.41
CA MET A 165 -16.88 -14.06 0.03
C MET A 165 -16.16 -13.82 1.36
N PRO A 166 -16.00 -14.87 2.21
CA PRO A 166 -15.46 -14.71 3.57
C PRO A 166 -14.05 -14.11 3.62
N TRP A 167 -13.21 -14.36 2.63
CA TRP A 167 -11.86 -13.81 2.54
C TRP A 167 -11.79 -12.33 2.13
N ASN A 168 -12.89 -11.77 1.64
CA ASN A 168 -13.02 -10.35 1.28
C ASN A 168 -13.85 -9.55 2.29
N LYS A 169 -14.50 -10.22 3.27
CA LYS A 169 -15.21 -9.55 4.37
C LYS A 169 -14.16 -9.09 5.40
N LYS A 170 -14.11 -7.79 5.67
CA LYS A 170 -13.39 -7.21 6.82
C LYS A 170 -14.24 -7.26 8.05
#